data_9dbd86280598f542a288fe7a25465bbe
#
_entry.id   9dbd86280598f542a288fe7a25465bbe
#
_cell.length_a   1.000
_cell.length_b   1.000
_cell.length_c   1.000
_cell.angle_alpha   90.00
_cell.angle_beta   90.00
_cell.angle_gamma   90.00
#
_symmetry.space_group_name_H-M   'P 1'
#
loop_
_entity.id
_entity.type
_entity.pdbx_description
1 polymer ?
#
loop_
_entity_poly.entity_id
_entity_poly.type
_entity_poly.pdbx_seq_one_letter_code
_entity_poly.pdbx_strand_id
1 'polypeptide(L)'
;MRLRAVFAVGLGIVACSGAQAAGRKIPDCSKIRGFNYQSAPTLGHTEHWLLYDPAETERDMDYAKRLNLNQARIFLSYTAWSRDKAAFHKNLVHFVRACQQRGIGVMPALQYPRQWGQDKASWPNAREYIADLVNTIGNGKEPGLIFWDAHNEPGKARIDFARYVAGVFRELDKVTPVIIGSTFESEMEATGSDMVDVLCFHDYGANRAQIRANIERAKQYAAKEGKQVINGEIGCIGRANPYDVILEEYFKANMGWYVWELMITHQWGSVHGIFYPDGSVRDPSIAAAVLGFFRNRGREIQPEVPDAEGRVNRAVAENKKWLADPNPSWEEGLDMAERSANLLEAAQLIAMHDPPTRTLDLMRTGEPNIPVLRTLVQKWTEILEPWQLPVGDYRRTRLYGWIR
;
A
#
# COMPACT_ATOMS: atom_id res chain seq x y z
N MET A 1 32.58 41.54 63.50
CA MET A 1 32.20 41.84 62.10
C MET A 1 33.17 41.08 61.18
N ARG A 2 32.78 39.96 60.62
CA ARG A 2 33.57 39.22 59.65
C ARG A 2 32.69 38.97 58.41
N LEU A 3 33.04 39.65 57.32
CA LEU A 3 32.44 39.43 55.98
C LEU A 3 32.92 38.06 55.45
N ARG A 4 31.98 37.22 55.05
CA ARG A 4 32.26 36.05 54.21
C ARG A 4 31.97 36.41 52.76
N ALA A 5 33.01 36.33 51.92
CA ALA A 5 32.89 36.41 50.49
C ALA A 5 32.38 35.08 49.94
N VAL A 6 31.30 35.10 49.16
CA VAL A 6 30.78 33.95 48.39
C VAL A 6 31.32 34.06 46.97
N PHE A 7 32.14 33.12 46.59
CA PHE A 7 32.56 32.93 45.18
C PHE A 7 31.46 32.17 44.43
N ALA A 8 30.83 32.83 43.47
CA ALA A 8 29.97 32.17 42.49
C ALA A 8 30.83 31.69 41.32
N VAL A 9 30.92 30.36 41.16
CA VAL A 9 31.51 29.74 39.99
C VAL A 9 30.45 29.67 38.91
N GLY A 10 30.58 30.52 37.89
CA GLY A 10 29.75 30.48 36.71
C GLY A 10 30.16 29.31 35.79
N LEU A 11 29.32 28.26 35.69
CA LEU A 11 29.41 27.28 34.63
C LEU A 11 28.97 27.95 33.32
N GLY A 12 29.92 28.25 32.46
CA GLY A 12 29.65 28.63 31.07
C GLY A 12 29.18 27.41 30.28
N ILE A 13 27.86 27.34 30.00
CA ILE A 13 27.33 26.41 29.00
C ILE A 13 27.76 26.93 27.62
N VAL A 14 28.77 26.28 27.04
CA VAL A 14 29.10 26.47 25.62
C VAL A 14 27.97 25.79 24.82
N ALA A 15 27.02 26.59 24.36
CA ALA A 15 26.05 26.16 23.36
C ALA A 15 26.81 25.93 22.05
N CYS A 16 27.12 24.66 21.75
CA CYS A 16 27.48 24.29 20.39
C CYS A 16 26.26 24.50 19.51
N SER A 17 26.16 25.68 18.89
CA SER A 17 25.27 25.91 17.75
C SER A 17 25.81 25.11 16.57
N GLY A 18 25.46 23.81 16.56
CA GLY A 18 25.53 23.03 15.34
C GLY A 18 24.63 23.69 14.31
N ALA A 19 25.20 24.21 13.23
CA ALA A 19 24.46 24.64 12.06
C ALA A 19 23.61 23.44 11.61
N GLN A 20 22.33 23.47 11.90
CA GLN A 20 21.35 22.52 11.41
C GLN A 20 21.34 22.73 9.90
N ALA A 21 21.94 21.80 9.15
CA ALA A 21 21.80 21.78 7.71
C ALA A 21 20.32 21.93 7.39
N ALA A 22 19.96 22.85 6.51
CA ALA A 22 18.57 23.09 6.13
C ALA A 22 17.95 21.75 5.79
N GLY A 23 17.09 21.23 6.68
CA GLY A 23 16.54 19.87 6.59
C GLY A 23 15.67 19.79 5.34
N ARG A 24 15.63 18.60 4.72
CA ARG A 24 14.71 18.31 3.62
C ARG A 24 13.28 18.65 4.05
N LYS A 25 12.54 19.32 3.17
CA LYS A 25 11.15 19.70 3.46
C LYS A 25 10.27 18.46 3.34
N ILE A 26 9.85 17.88 4.46
CA ILE A 26 8.96 16.74 4.53
C ILE A 26 7.51 17.26 4.50
N PRO A 27 6.65 16.78 3.57
CA PRO A 27 5.23 17.13 3.57
C PRO A 27 4.51 16.51 4.78
N ASP A 28 3.30 16.98 5.07
CA ASP A 28 2.41 16.31 6.03
C ASP A 28 1.98 14.96 5.45
N CYS A 29 2.63 13.88 5.90
CA CYS A 29 2.40 12.53 5.41
C CYS A 29 0.98 12.03 5.69
N SER A 30 0.27 12.56 6.70
CA SER A 30 -1.12 12.18 7.00
C SER A 30 -2.10 12.58 5.90
N LYS A 31 -1.73 13.52 5.04
CA LYS A 31 -2.55 14.02 3.92
C LYS A 31 -2.33 13.28 2.61
N ILE A 32 -1.41 12.33 2.58
CA ILE A 32 -1.12 11.57 1.36
C ILE A 32 -2.26 10.62 1.08
N ARG A 33 -2.77 10.68 -0.15
CA ARG A 33 -3.75 9.81 -0.76
C ARG A 33 -3.16 9.37 -2.08
N GLY A 34 -2.33 8.34 -2.00
CA GLY A 34 -1.47 7.94 -3.10
C GLY A 34 -1.96 6.70 -3.84
N PHE A 35 -1.30 6.44 -4.94
CA PHE A 35 -1.48 5.24 -5.76
C PHE A 35 -0.15 4.79 -6.34
N ASN A 36 -0.02 3.49 -6.55
CA ASN A 36 1.03 2.92 -7.37
C ASN A 36 0.57 2.93 -8.83
N TYR A 37 1.49 3.19 -9.75
CA TYR A 37 1.16 3.31 -11.17
C TYR A 37 2.03 2.44 -12.05
N GLN A 38 1.36 1.74 -12.95
CA GLN A 38 1.88 1.06 -14.12
C GLN A 38 0.79 1.15 -15.19
N SER A 39 1.16 1.35 -16.47
CA SER A 39 0.17 1.39 -17.54
C SER A 39 -0.48 0.03 -17.77
N ALA A 40 -1.78 0.04 -18.07
CA ALA A 40 -2.61 -1.17 -18.11
C ALA A 40 -2.11 -2.27 -19.05
N PRO A 41 -1.63 -1.99 -20.28
CA PRO A 41 -1.26 -3.03 -21.24
C PRO A 41 0.07 -3.73 -20.92
N THR A 42 0.81 -3.27 -19.91
CA THR A 42 2.17 -3.75 -19.65
C THR A 42 2.23 -4.90 -18.65
N LEU A 43 3.19 -5.81 -18.84
CA LEU A 43 3.43 -6.97 -17.99
C LEU A 43 4.44 -6.70 -16.86
N GLY A 44 4.91 -5.46 -16.73
CA GLY A 44 5.86 -5.10 -15.68
C GLY A 44 6.47 -3.72 -15.88
N HIS A 45 7.19 -3.27 -14.85
CA HIS A 45 7.75 -1.92 -14.80
C HIS A 45 8.78 -1.63 -15.89
N THR A 46 9.52 -2.64 -16.36
CA THR A 46 10.45 -2.46 -17.48
C THR A 46 9.70 -2.16 -18.77
N GLU A 47 8.67 -2.94 -19.05
CA GLU A 47 7.86 -2.79 -20.25
C GLU A 47 7.10 -1.46 -20.24
N HIS A 48 6.62 -1.01 -19.08
CA HIS A 48 6.00 0.31 -18.92
C HIS A 48 6.89 1.43 -19.49
N TRP A 49 8.19 1.44 -19.17
CA TRP A 49 9.11 2.46 -19.66
C TRP A 49 9.50 2.30 -21.12
N LEU A 50 9.58 1.06 -21.60
CA LEU A 50 9.93 0.78 -23.00
C LEU A 50 8.80 1.08 -23.98
N LEU A 51 7.55 0.96 -23.51
CA LEU A 51 6.32 1.22 -24.28
C LEU A 51 5.60 2.48 -23.79
N TYR A 52 6.31 3.38 -23.14
CA TYR A 52 5.72 4.57 -22.52
C TYR A 52 4.93 5.41 -23.51
N ASP A 53 3.64 5.61 -23.21
CA ASP A 53 2.74 6.46 -23.99
C ASP A 53 2.37 7.71 -23.17
N PRO A 54 2.78 8.92 -23.60
CA PRO A 54 2.41 10.16 -22.93
C PRO A 54 0.90 10.38 -22.84
N ALA A 55 0.15 10.07 -23.92
CA ALA A 55 -1.30 10.31 -23.94
C ALA A 55 -2.05 9.37 -22.98
N GLU A 56 -1.64 8.09 -22.92
CA GLU A 56 -2.15 7.14 -21.94
C GLU A 56 -1.85 7.61 -20.51
N THR A 57 -0.61 8.02 -20.26
CA THR A 57 -0.20 8.52 -18.93
C THR A 57 -1.04 9.72 -18.51
N GLU A 58 -1.23 10.70 -19.37
CA GLU A 58 -2.01 11.89 -19.07
C GLU A 58 -3.47 11.54 -18.76
N ARG A 59 -4.09 10.67 -19.54
CA ARG A 59 -5.43 10.16 -19.33
C ARG A 59 -5.56 9.48 -17.97
N ASP A 60 -4.62 8.60 -17.63
CA ASP A 60 -4.64 7.83 -16.37
C ASP A 60 -4.44 8.75 -15.14
N MET A 61 -3.62 9.80 -15.29
CA MET A 61 -3.47 10.81 -14.22
C MET A 61 -4.75 11.65 -14.05
N ASP A 62 -5.55 11.85 -15.11
CA ASP A 62 -6.88 12.47 -14.98
C ASP A 62 -7.84 11.57 -14.21
N TYR A 63 -7.75 10.23 -14.35
CA TYR A 63 -8.52 9.31 -13.52
C TYR A 63 -8.12 9.40 -12.04
N ALA A 64 -6.83 9.47 -11.74
CA ALA A 64 -6.35 9.65 -10.37
C ALA A 64 -6.87 10.97 -9.76
N LYS A 65 -6.83 12.06 -10.54
CA LYS A 65 -7.35 13.36 -10.10
C LYS A 65 -8.85 13.32 -9.78
N ARG A 66 -9.65 12.58 -10.54
CA ARG A 66 -11.10 12.42 -10.28
C ARG A 66 -11.38 11.80 -8.90
N LEU A 67 -10.46 10.99 -8.37
CA LEU A 67 -10.54 10.39 -7.03
C LEU A 67 -9.82 11.21 -5.95
N ASN A 68 -9.41 12.46 -6.24
CA ASN A 68 -8.64 13.31 -5.33
C ASN A 68 -7.32 12.64 -4.83
N LEU A 69 -6.76 11.73 -5.62
CA LEU A 69 -5.45 11.17 -5.36
C LEU A 69 -4.38 12.24 -5.63
N ASN A 70 -3.42 12.35 -4.73
CA ASN A 70 -2.47 13.47 -4.70
C ASN A 70 -0.99 13.07 -4.79
N GLN A 71 -0.70 11.76 -4.82
CA GLN A 71 0.67 11.28 -5.05
C GLN A 71 0.69 9.98 -5.85
N ALA A 72 1.63 9.90 -6.80
CA ALA A 72 1.90 8.72 -7.61
C ALA A 72 3.22 8.09 -7.19
N ARG A 73 3.23 6.79 -6.88
CA ARG A 73 4.44 5.99 -6.73
C ARG A 73 4.65 5.18 -8.02
N ILE A 74 5.84 5.31 -8.61
CA ILE A 74 6.16 4.68 -9.90
C ILE A 74 7.53 3.99 -9.83
N PHE A 75 7.61 2.78 -10.35
CA PHE A 75 8.86 2.02 -10.37
C PHE A 75 9.76 2.45 -11.54
N LEU A 76 11.00 2.82 -11.24
CA LEU A 76 12.02 3.11 -12.22
C LEU A 76 12.86 1.86 -12.48
N SER A 77 12.79 1.33 -13.70
CA SER A 77 13.52 0.12 -14.08
C SER A 77 14.94 0.45 -14.53
N TYR A 78 15.95 -0.09 -13.82
CA TYR A 78 17.34 -0.05 -14.30
C TYR A 78 17.49 -0.64 -15.70
N THR A 79 16.79 -1.73 -16.00
CA THR A 79 16.87 -2.37 -17.32
C THR A 79 16.38 -1.46 -18.44
N ALA A 80 15.27 -0.76 -18.23
CA ALA A 80 14.76 0.19 -19.23
C ALA A 80 15.71 1.40 -19.36
N TRP A 81 16.18 1.96 -18.24
CA TRP A 81 17.15 3.05 -18.23
C TRP A 81 18.45 2.70 -18.97
N SER A 82 19.04 1.53 -18.67
CA SER A 82 20.29 1.12 -19.29
C SER A 82 20.18 0.84 -20.79
N ARG A 83 18.98 0.52 -21.27
CA ARG A 83 18.72 0.23 -22.69
C ARG A 83 18.63 1.48 -23.55
N ASP A 84 17.97 2.53 -23.05
CA ASP A 84 17.85 3.83 -23.75
C ASP A 84 17.68 4.95 -22.72
N LYS A 85 18.82 5.50 -22.26
CA LYS A 85 18.82 6.58 -21.27
C LYS A 85 18.09 7.82 -21.75
N ALA A 86 18.22 8.18 -23.02
CA ALA A 86 17.65 9.42 -23.56
C ALA A 86 16.11 9.35 -23.60
N ALA A 87 15.56 8.25 -24.11
CA ALA A 87 14.12 8.02 -24.09
C ALA A 87 13.59 7.92 -22.66
N PHE A 88 14.31 7.19 -21.77
CA PHE A 88 13.92 7.05 -20.37
C PHE A 88 13.84 8.42 -19.66
N HIS A 89 14.85 9.28 -19.82
CA HIS A 89 14.86 10.62 -19.20
C HIS A 89 13.70 11.49 -19.72
N LYS A 90 13.49 11.49 -21.04
CA LYS A 90 12.37 12.23 -21.65
C LYS A 90 11.02 11.79 -21.04
N ASN A 91 10.82 10.47 -20.95
CA ASN A 91 9.59 9.89 -20.43
C ASN A 91 9.42 10.15 -18.93
N LEU A 92 10.49 10.04 -18.14
CA LEU A 92 10.48 10.33 -16.72
C LEU A 92 10.13 11.79 -16.41
N VAL A 93 10.75 12.73 -17.13
CA VAL A 93 10.44 14.16 -16.99
C VAL A 93 8.99 14.44 -17.39
N HIS A 94 8.52 13.83 -18.50
CA HIS A 94 7.12 13.95 -18.92
C HIS A 94 6.18 13.45 -17.82
N PHE A 95 6.42 12.24 -17.25
CA PHE A 95 5.60 11.67 -16.20
C PHE A 95 5.49 12.60 -14.97
N VAL A 96 6.63 13.10 -14.48
CA VAL A 96 6.64 13.99 -13.32
C VAL A 96 5.83 15.26 -13.59
N ARG A 97 5.99 15.85 -14.77
CA ARG A 97 5.27 17.07 -15.16
C ARG A 97 3.78 16.84 -15.40
N ALA A 98 3.40 15.71 -16.01
CA ALA A 98 1.99 15.34 -16.21
C ALA A 98 1.27 15.16 -14.87
N CYS A 99 1.93 14.55 -13.88
CA CYS A 99 1.43 14.46 -12.50
C CYS A 99 1.32 15.83 -11.86
N GLN A 100 2.39 16.64 -11.92
CA GLN A 100 2.43 17.97 -11.30
C GLN A 100 1.35 18.91 -11.82
N GLN A 101 1.07 18.91 -13.12
CA GLN A 101 0.00 19.72 -13.73
C GLN A 101 -1.38 19.38 -13.18
N ARG A 102 -1.55 18.19 -12.61
CA ARG A 102 -2.79 17.70 -11.99
C ARG A 102 -2.80 17.82 -10.46
N GLY A 103 -1.74 18.42 -9.89
CA GLY A 103 -1.58 18.53 -8.43
C GLY A 103 -1.16 17.23 -7.76
N ILE A 104 -0.59 16.29 -8.52
CA ILE A 104 -0.12 14.99 -8.06
C ILE A 104 1.40 15.04 -7.90
N GLY A 105 1.89 14.78 -6.68
CA GLY A 105 3.31 14.61 -6.42
C GLY A 105 3.80 13.23 -6.85
N VAL A 106 5.10 13.07 -7.06
CA VAL A 106 5.69 11.81 -7.54
C VAL A 106 6.71 11.26 -6.54
N MET A 107 6.62 9.95 -6.30
CA MET A 107 7.56 9.15 -5.54
C MET A 107 8.11 8.03 -6.42
N PRO A 108 9.24 8.21 -7.09
CA PRO A 108 9.90 7.14 -7.82
C PRO A 108 10.46 6.09 -6.87
N ALA A 109 10.14 4.82 -7.12
CA ALA A 109 10.69 3.65 -6.43
C ALA A 109 11.71 2.95 -7.34
N LEU A 110 12.95 2.82 -6.89
CA LEU A 110 13.99 2.29 -7.76
C LEU A 110 13.98 0.75 -7.79
N GLN A 111 14.06 0.24 -9.00
CA GLN A 111 14.17 -1.19 -9.26
C GLN A 111 15.55 -1.53 -9.81
N TYR A 112 16.28 -2.34 -9.06
CA TYR A 112 17.64 -2.78 -9.38
C TYR A 112 17.65 -4.23 -9.84
N PRO A 113 18.70 -4.66 -10.60
CA PRO A 113 18.94 -6.07 -10.83
C PRO A 113 19.06 -6.84 -9.50
N ARG A 114 18.33 -7.95 -9.39
CA ARG A 114 18.12 -8.66 -8.13
C ARG A 114 19.44 -9.10 -7.46
N GLN A 115 20.43 -9.49 -8.28
CA GLN A 115 21.75 -9.92 -7.83
C GLN A 115 22.55 -8.82 -7.12
N TRP A 116 22.29 -7.53 -7.40
CA TRP A 116 23.04 -6.42 -6.79
C TRP A 116 22.82 -6.35 -5.27
N GLY A 117 21.70 -6.83 -4.78
CA GLY A 117 21.44 -6.86 -3.34
C GLY A 117 22.42 -7.72 -2.54
N GLN A 118 23.10 -8.67 -3.19
CA GLN A 118 24.04 -9.59 -2.56
C GLN A 118 25.48 -9.42 -3.06
N ASP A 119 25.67 -8.81 -4.23
CA ASP A 119 26.99 -8.59 -4.83
C ASP A 119 27.46 -7.15 -4.64
N LYS A 120 28.27 -6.93 -3.62
CA LYS A 120 28.84 -5.60 -3.32
C LYS A 120 29.69 -5.01 -4.45
N ALA A 121 30.26 -5.83 -5.33
CA ALA A 121 31.02 -5.37 -6.48
C ALA A 121 30.16 -4.64 -7.50
N SER A 122 28.85 -4.91 -7.52
CA SER A 122 27.86 -4.23 -8.39
C SER A 122 27.36 -2.89 -7.85
N TRP A 123 27.63 -2.55 -6.58
CA TRP A 123 27.09 -1.34 -5.95
C TRP A 123 27.47 -0.01 -6.62
N PRO A 124 28.67 0.16 -7.19
CA PRO A 124 29.00 1.34 -7.97
C PRO A 124 28.06 1.60 -9.15
N ASN A 125 27.51 0.54 -9.78
CA ASN A 125 26.54 0.68 -10.86
C ASN A 125 25.20 1.27 -10.36
N ALA A 126 24.78 0.92 -9.13
CA ALA A 126 23.62 1.53 -8.51
C ALA A 126 23.85 3.02 -8.26
N ARG A 127 25.06 3.41 -7.83
CA ARG A 127 25.43 4.80 -7.65
C ARG A 127 25.37 5.60 -8.96
N GLU A 128 25.88 5.03 -10.07
CA GLU A 128 25.78 5.66 -11.39
C GLU A 128 24.33 5.90 -11.78
N TYR A 129 23.48 4.89 -11.65
CA TYR A 129 22.05 4.97 -11.94
C TYR A 129 21.36 6.06 -11.10
N ILE A 130 21.58 6.07 -9.79
CA ILE A 130 21.02 7.08 -8.89
C ILE A 130 21.51 8.48 -9.25
N ALA A 131 22.81 8.64 -9.52
CA ALA A 131 23.39 9.94 -9.88
C ALA A 131 22.76 10.50 -11.16
N ASP A 132 22.52 9.66 -12.14
CA ASP A 132 21.90 10.04 -13.39
C ASP A 132 20.43 10.48 -13.19
N LEU A 133 19.66 9.74 -12.37
CA LEU A 133 18.27 10.10 -12.04
C LEU A 133 18.20 11.41 -11.23
N VAL A 134 19.07 11.58 -10.24
CA VAL A 134 19.14 12.81 -9.44
C VAL A 134 19.53 13.99 -10.33
N ASN A 135 20.45 13.79 -11.27
CA ASN A 135 20.80 14.80 -12.26
C ASN A 135 19.64 15.13 -13.24
N THR A 136 18.73 14.20 -13.45
CA THR A 136 17.58 14.40 -14.36
C THR A 136 16.45 15.15 -13.67
N ILE A 137 15.97 14.71 -12.50
CA ILE A 137 14.77 15.25 -11.83
C ILE A 137 15.00 15.70 -10.39
N GLY A 138 16.11 15.34 -9.74
CA GLY A 138 16.41 15.63 -8.33
C GLY A 138 16.88 17.06 -8.05
N ASN A 139 17.24 17.32 -6.80
CA ASN A 139 17.74 18.61 -6.30
C ASN A 139 16.83 19.80 -6.65
N GLY A 140 15.50 19.58 -6.65
CA GLY A 140 14.52 20.62 -6.94
C GLY A 140 14.35 20.96 -8.43
N LYS A 141 14.95 20.22 -9.36
CA LYS A 141 14.79 20.43 -10.81
C LYS A 141 13.36 20.22 -11.28
N GLU A 142 12.70 19.20 -10.76
CA GLU A 142 11.29 18.94 -11.01
C GLU A 142 10.51 19.07 -9.68
N PRO A 143 9.75 20.16 -9.49
CA PRO A 143 9.02 20.43 -8.24
C PRO A 143 7.96 19.38 -7.90
N GLY A 144 7.53 18.59 -8.89
CA GLY A 144 6.62 17.46 -8.71
C GLY A 144 7.25 16.26 -7.99
N LEU A 145 8.57 16.17 -7.90
CA LEU A 145 9.26 15.12 -7.16
C LEU A 145 9.16 15.37 -5.66
N ILE A 146 8.48 14.47 -4.92
CA ILE A 146 8.21 14.65 -3.49
C ILE A 146 9.06 13.74 -2.61
N PHE A 147 9.30 12.51 -3.02
CA PHE A 147 10.12 11.53 -2.33
C PHE A 147 10.98 10.74 -3.32
N TRP A 148 12.09 10.17 -2.82
CA TRP A 148 12.75 9.03 -3.43
C TRP A 148 12.47 7.78 -2.60
N ASP A 149 11.89 6.74 -3.20
CA ASP A 149 11.86 5.40 -2.62
C ASP A 149 13.10 4.64 -3.08
N ALA A 150 14.11 4.63 -2.22
CA ALA A 150 15.44 4.15 -2.56
C ALA A 150 15.48 2.65 -2.88
N HIS A 151 14.58 1.86 -2.28
CA HIS A 151 14.47 0.42 -2.52
C HIS A 151 13.11 -0.12 -2.12
N ASN A 152 12.51 -0.91 -3.01
CA ASN A 152 11.27 -1.63 -2.72
C ASN A 152 11.56 -2.98 -2.08
N GLU A 153 10.94 -3.25 -0.94
CA GLU A 153 10.90 -4.55 -0.25
C GLU A 153 12.26 -5.29 -0.22
N PRO A 154 13.26 -4.74 0.47
CA PRO A 154 14.60 -5.32 0.46
C PRO A 154 14.65 -6.73 1.01
N GLY A 155 13.78 -7.07 1.98
CA GLY A 155 13.87 -8.30 2.76
C GLY A 155 15.23 -8.44 3.45
N LYS A 156 15.38 -9.38 4.35
CA LYS A 156 16.61 -9.53 5.15
C LYS A 156 17.90 -9.60 4.33
N ALA A 157 17.85 -10.23 3.17
CA ALA A 157 19.05 -10.46 2.34
C ALA A 157 19.58 -9.20 1.62
N ARG A 158 18.81 -8.12 1.55
CA ARG A 158 19.15 -6.90 0.80
C ARG A 158 19.14 -5.63 1.64
N ILE A 159 19.00 -5.74 2.96
CA ILE A 159 18.97 -4.57 3.86
C ILE A 159 20.22 -3.72 3.71
N ASP A 160 21.42 -4.34 3.69
CA ASP A 160 22.66 -3.59 3.51
C ASP A 160 22.71 -2.80 2.20
N PHE A 161 22.19 -3.40 1.13
CA PHE A 161 22.12 -2.73 -0.16
C PHE A 161 21.09 -1.59 -0.13
N ALA A 162 19.90 -1.80 0.47
CA ALA A 162 18.90 -0.75 0.63
C ALA A 162 19.45 0.45 1.42
N ARG A 163 20.17 0.20 2.50
CA ARG A 163 20.86 1.25 3.27
C ARG A 163 21.92 1.98 2.45
N TYR A 164 22.73 1.23 1.67
CA TYR A 164 23.73 1.83 0.79
C TYR A 164 23.07 2.79 -0.22
N VAL A 165 22.06 2.33 -0.97
CA VAL A 165 21.41 3.19 -2.00
C VAL A 165 20.66 4.37 -1.39
N ALA A 166 20.05 4.23 -0.22
CA ALA A 166 19.49 5.35 0.52
C ALA A 166 20.56 6.38 0.91
N GLY A 167 21.71 5.92 1.36
CA GLY A 167 22.89 6.76 1.62
C GLY A 167 23.36 7.53 0.40
N VAL A 168 23.39 6.88 -0.78
CA VAL A 168 23.74 7.52 -2.05
C VAL A 168 22.75 8.63 -2.41
N PHE A 169 21.42 8.40 -2.27
CA PHE A 169 20.42 9.46 -2.48
C PHE A 169 20.66 10.63 -1.53
N ARG A 170 20.85 10.37 -0.24
CA ARG A 170 21.09 11.42 0.77
C ARG A 170 22.37 12.21 0.51
N GLU A 171 23.35 11.60 -0.12
CA GLU A 171 24.58 12.27 -0.56
C GLU A 171 24.36 13.15 -1.79
N LEU A 172 23.65 12.65 -2.80
CA LEU A 172 23.53 13.29 -4.11
C LEU A 172 22.36 14.28 -4.22
N ASP A 173 21.22 13.99 -3.57
CA ASP A 173 20.08 14.89 -3.50
C ASP A 173 19.92 15.48 -2.09
N LYS A 174 20.08 16.77 -1.97
CA LYS A 174 20.01 17.49 -0.69
C LYS A 174 18.59 18.04 -0.39
N VAL A 175 17.69 17.95 -1.37
CA VAL A 175 16.37 18.60 -1.31
C VAL A 175 15.27 17.59 -1.08
N THR A 176 15.27 16.49 -1.84
CA THR A 176 14.20 15.51 -1.85
C THR A 176 14.33 14.52 -0.69
N PRO A 177 13.29 14.32 0.12
CA PRO A 177 13.27 13.29 1.16
C PRO A 177 13.40 11.87 0.61
N VAL A 178 14.05 11.00 1.39
CA VAL A 178 14.33 9.61 1.04
C VAL A 178 13.54 8.67 1.95
N ILE A 179 12.93 7.66 1.37
CA ILE A 179 12.29 6.54 2.06
C ILE A 179 12.89 5.20 1.59
N ILE A 180 12.56 4.12 2.29
CA ILE A 180 12.71 2.73 1.86
C ILE A 180 11.35 2.06 2.06
N GLY A 181 10.74 1.53 1.01
CA GLY A 181 9.50 0.77 1.06
C GLY A 181 9.73 -0.61 1.70
N SER A 182 9.55 -0.72 3.01
CA SER A 182 9.72 -1.98 3.76
C SER A 182 8.56 -2.95 3.51
N THR A 183 8.83 -4.25 3.45
CA THR A 183 7.81 -5.28 3.24
C THR A 183 6.76 -5.31 4.34
N PHE A 184 7.18 -5.02 5.58
CA PHE A 184 6.33 -4.98 6.78
C PHE A 184 6.77 -3.85 7.70
N GLU A 185 5.92 -3.46 8.64
CA GLU A 185 6.24 -2.46 9.66
C GLU A 185 7.47 -2.84 10.52
N SER A 186 7.65 -4.14 10.78
CA SER A 186 8.80 -4.64 11.56
C SER A 186 10.13 -4.59 10.79
N GLU A 187 10.11 -4.53 9.46
CA GLU A 187 11.33 -4.40 8.66
C GLU A 187 11.90 -2.98 8.69
N MET A 188 11.08 -1.95 8.98
CA MET A 188 11.53 -0.56 9.10
C MET A 188 12.65 -0.40 10.13
N GLU A 189 12.64 -1.18 11.19
CA GLU A 189 13.68 -1.17 12.23
C GLU A 189 15.02 -1.69 11.69
N ALA A 190 14.99 -2.74 10.87
CA ALA A 190 16.17 -3.33 10.27
C ALA A 190 16.76 -2.47 9.14
N THR A 191 15.92 -1.80 8.34
CA THR A 191 16.38 -0.87 7.30
C THR A 191 17.02 0.39 7.90
N GLY A 192 16.66 0.73 9.13
CA GLY A 192 17.27 1.80 9.92
C GLY A 192 16.63 3.16 9.68
N SER A 193 16.11 3.75 10.74
CA SER A 193 15.53 5.09 10.70
C SER A 193 16.54 6.18 10.35
N ASP A 194 17.83 5.95 10.63
CA ASP A 194 18.95 6.86 10.33
C ASP A 194 19.13 7.10 8.83
N MET A 195 18.73 6.15 7.99
CA MET A 195 18.92 6.19 6.54
C MET A 195 17.78 6.85 5.78
N VAL A 196 16.63 7.07 6.40
CA VAL A 196 15.42 7.60 5.76
C VAL A 196 14.93 8.89 6.43
N ASP A 197 14.20 9.71 5.70
CA ASP A 197 13.61 10.93 6.23
C ASP A 197 12.16 10.69 6.71
N VAL A 198 11.45 9.75 6.09
CA VAL A 198 10.12 9.26 6.46
C VAL A 198 10.14 7.74 6.46
N LEU A 199 9.50 7.12 7.44
CA LEU A 199 9.34 5.67 7.52
C LEU A 199 8.26 5.22 6.53
N CYS A 200 8.49 4.08 5.86
CA CYS A 200 7.55 3.53 4.91
C CYS A 200 7.48 2.01 5.03
N PHE A 201 6.27 1.47 5.02
CA PHE A 201 6.03 0.02 5.01
C PHE A 201 4.86 -0.32 4.09
N HIS A 202 4.70 -1.61 3.78
CA HIS A 202 3.57 -2.14 3.03
C HIS A 202 2.65 -2.93 3.96
N ASP A 203 1.35 -2.89 3.71
CA ASP A 203 0.37 -3.57 4.55
C ASP A 203 -0.66 -4.33 3.71
N TYR A 204 -0.48 -5.62 3.65
CA TYR A 204 -1.43 -6.56 3.08
C TYR A 204 -2.04 -7.44 4.17
N GLY A 205 -2.31 -6.86 5.34
CA GLY A 205 -2.93 -7.55 6.49
C GLY A 205 -4.22 -8.25 6.10
N ALA A 206 -4.41 -9.43 6.64
CA ALA A 206 -5.49 -10.32 6.22
C ALA A 206 -6.86 -9.98 6.84
N ASN A 207 -6.89 -9.17 7.87
CA ASN A 207 -8.12 -8.76 8.57
C ASN A 207 -7.92 -7.42 9.31
N ARG A 208 -9.01 -6.81 9.78
CA ARG A 208 -8.98 -5.51 10.48
C ARG A 208 -8.11 -5.50 11.72
N ALA A 209 -8.12 -6.57 12.52
CA ALA A 209 -7.31 -6.64 13.74
C ALA A 209 -5.81 -6.60 13.41
N GLN A 210 -5.39 -7.33 12.39
CA GLN A 210 -4.01 -7.32 11.91
C GLN A 210 -3.62 -5.94 11.33
N ILE A 211 -4.48 -5.34 10.49
CA ILE A 211 -4.25 -4.01 9.93
C ILE A 211 -4.08 -2.97 11.04
N ARG A 212 -4.98 -2.95 12.04
CA ARG A 212 -4.88 -2.05 13.19
C ARG A 212 -3.59 -2.26 13.98
N ALA A 213 -3.21 -3.51 14.21
CA ALA A 213 -1.97 -3.83 14.90
C ALA A 213 -0.73 -3.37 14.12
N ASN A 214 -0.73 -3.53 12.78
CA ASN A 214 0.35 -3.06 11.92
C ASN A 214 0.47 -1.53 11.96
N ILE A 215 -0.66 -0.83 11.82
CA ILE A 215 -0.72 0.65 11.92
C ILE A 215 -0.19 1.12 13.28
N GLU A 216 -0.64 0.51 14.37
CA GLU A 216 -0.25 0.91 15.72
C GLU A 216 1.25 0.71 15.95
N ARG A 217 1.81 -0.45 15.57
CA ARG A 217 3.26 -0.71 15.68
C ARG A 217 4.07 0.27 14.84
N ALA A 218 3.62 0.56 13.61
CA ALA A 218 4.28 1.52 12.74
C ALA A 218 4.28 2.93 13.36
N LYS A 219 3.17 3.38 13.94
CA LYS A 219 3.07 4.68 14.63
C LYS A 219 3.93 4.74 15.89
N GLN A 220 3.96 3.67 16.67
CA GLN A 220 4.81 3.59 17.88
C GLN A 220 6.29 3.69 17.51
N TYR A 221 6.71 2.96 16.46
CA TYR A 221 8.09 3.04 15.99
C TYR A 221 8.42 4.43 15.45
N ALA A 222 7.54 5.02 14.65
CA ALA A 222 7.70 6.36 14.11
C ALA A 222 7.81 7.42 15.24
N ALA A 223 6.99 7.33 16.26
CA ALA A 223 7.05 8.21 17.44
C ALA A 223 8.38 8.05 18.21
N LYS A 224 8.84 6.81 18.39
CA LYS A 224 10.15 6.51 19.03
C LYS A 224 11.31 7.17 18.26
N GLU A 225 11.25 7.14 16.93
CA GLU A 225 12.31 7.68 16.06
C GLU A 225 12.12 9.18 15.73
N GLY A 226 11.05 9.81 16.21
CA GLY A 226 10.72 11.22 15.93
C GLY A 226 10.46 11.49 14.44
N LYS A 227 9.87 10.53 13.71
CA LYS A 227 9.63 10.59 12.26
C LYS A 227 8.16 10.44 11.93
N GLN A 228 7.79 10.91 10.73
CA GLN A 228 6.51 10.56 10.12
C GLN A 228 6.58 9.15 9.51
N VAL A 229 5.41 8.53 9.34
CA VAL A 229 5.28 7.22 8.70
C VAL A 229 4.15 7.24 7.67
N ILE A 230 4.38 6.56 6.54
CA ILE A 230 3.40 6.34 5.47
C ILE A 230 3.33 4.86 5.14
N ASN A 231 2.25 4.48 4.48
CA ASN A 231 2.16 3.17 3.86
C ASN A 231 2.35 3.28 2.35
N GLY A 232 3.31 2.53 1.77
CA GLY A 232 3.66 2.57 0.34
C GLY A 232 2.81 1.67 -0.54
N GLU A 233 2.15 0.65 0.03
CA GLU A 233 1.32 -0.30 -0.73
C GLU A 233 0.23 -0.91 0.15
N ILE A 234 -1.04 -0.73 -0.25
CA ILE A 234 -2.21 -1.38 0.34
C ILE A 234 -3.20 -1.81 -0.73
N GLY A 235 -4.07 -2.74 -0.36
CA GLY A 235 -5.23 -3.16 -1.15
C GLY A 235 -4.96 -4.35 -2.04
N CYS A 236 -5.71 -5.44 -1.81
CA CYS A 236 -5.68 -6.65 -2.62
C CYS A 236 -6.99 -7.42 -2.41
N ILE A 237 -7.83 -7.48 -3.42
CA ILE A 237 -9.11 -8.21 -3.33
C ILE A 237 -8.92 -9.72 -3.15
N GLY A 238 -7.82 -10.28 -3.66
CA GLY A 238 -7.52 -11.71 -3.54
C GLY A 238 -7.15 -12.19 -2.14
N ARG A 239 -6.94 -11.28 -1.18
CA ARG A 239 -6.59 -11.61 0.21
C ARG A 239 -7.75 -11.49 1.20
N ALA A 240 -8.99 -11.39 0.71
CA ALA A 240 -10.16 -11.07 1.52
C ALA A 240 -9.94 -9.79 2.38
N ASN A 241 -9.18 -8.88 1.85
CA ASN A 241 -8.86 -7.59 2.40
C ASN A 241 -9.15 -6.52 1.34
N PRO A 242 -10.45 -6.33 1.01
CA PRO A 242 -10.84 -5.38 -0.02
C PRO A 242 -10.43 -3.96 0.35
N TYR A 243 -10.25 -3.11 -0.65
CA TYR A 243 -9.79 -1.74 -0.49
C TYR A 243 -10.59 -0.93 0.53
N ASP A 244 -11.92 -1.13 0.58
CA ASP A 244 -12.78 -0.42 1.52
C ASP A 244 -12.50 -0.76 2.98
N VAL A 245 -12.10 -1.99 3.28
CA VAL A 245 -11.74 -2.42 4.63
C VAL A 245 -10.43 -1.79 5.09
N ILE A 246 -9.37 -1.89 4.27
CA ILE A 246 -8.08 -1.37 4.66
C ILE A 246 -8.06 0.16 4.65
N LEU A 247 -8.65 0.79 3.65
CA LEU A 247 -8.73 2.25 3.58
C LEU A 247 -9.47 2.85 4.77
N GLU A 248 -10.57 2.21 5.23
CA GLU A 248 -11.29 2.66 6.42
C GLU A 248 -10.39 2.73 7.65
N GLU A 249 -9.54 1.71 7.87
CA GLU A 249 -8.61 1.69 9.01
C GLU A 249 -7.54 2.78 8.87
N TYR A 250 -6.99 3.00 7.67
CA TYR A 250 -6.01 4.05 7.42
C TYR A 250 -6.59 5.45 7.56
N PHE A 251 -7.84 5.68 7.13
CA PHE A 251 -8.55 6.93 7.36
C PHE A 251 -8.78 7.18 8.87
N LYS A 252 -9.25 6.18 9.61
CA LYS A 252 -9.42 6.26 11.08
C LYS A 252 -8.11 6.56 11.78
N ALA A 253 -7.01 5.99 11.32
CA ALA A 253 -5.69 6.19 11.88
C ALA A 253 -5.06 7.54 11.51
N ASN A 254 -5.65 8.30 10.59
CA ASN A 254 -5.06 9.52 10.00
C ASN A 254 -3.63 9.27 9.50
N MET A 255 -3.43 8.18 8.76
CA MET A 255 -2.16 7.81 8.16
C MET A 255 -2.24 7.90 6.64
N GLY A 256 -1.19 8.44 6.00
CA GLY A 256 -1.09 8.48 4.55
C GLY A 256 -0.82 7.11 3.95
N TRP A 257 -1.31 6.90 2.75
CA TRP A 257 -1.29 5.60 2.09
C TRP A 257 -1.19 5.71 0.57
N TYR A 258 -0.73 4.60 -0.06
CA TYR A 258 -0.73 4.40 -1.51
C TYR A 258 -1.43 3.07 -1.83
N VAL A 259 -2.49 3.12 -2.62
CA VAL A 259 -3.16 1.89 -3.08
C VAL A 259 -2.32 1.17 -4.14
N TRP A 260 -2.29 -0.13 -4.10
CA TRP A 260 -1.78 -0.97 -5.18
C TRP A 260 -2.97 -1.54 -5.95
N GLU A 261 -3.31 -1.03 -7.15
CA GLU A 261 -2.71 0.03 -7.94
C GLU A 261 -3.81 0.87 -8.66
N LEU A 262 -3.44 1.92 -9.38
CA LEU A 262 -4.42 2.78 -10.06
C LEU A 262 -5.12 2.03 -11.19
N MET A 263 -4.34 1.48 -12.13
CA MET A 263 -4.87 0.82 -13.32
C MET A 263 -5.00 -0.69 -13.12
N ILE A 264 -5.93 -1.31 -13.82
CA ILE A 264 -6.05 -2.77 -13.90
C ILE A 264 -5.07 -3.23 -14.97
N THR A 265 -3.90 -3.70 -14.52
CA THR A 265 -2.80 -4.07 -15.41
C THR A 265 -2.90 -5.50 -15.91
N HIS A 266 -2.20 -5.86 -16.96
CA HIS A 266 -2.07 -7.25 -17.40
C HIS A 266 -1.30 -8.10 -16.37
N GLN A 267 -0.42 -7.47 -15.58
CA GLN A 267 0.40 -8.18 -14.58
C GLN A 267 -0.42 -8.56 -13.33
N TRP A 268 -1.12 -7.61 -12.74
CA TRP A 268 -1.78 -7.75 -11.43
C TRP A 268 -3.29 -7.56 -11.47
N GLY A 269 -3.84 -7.27 -12.63
CA GLY A 269 -5.24 -6.86 -12.80
C GLY A 269 -6.27 -7.88 -12.36
N SER A 270 -5.91 -9.15 -12.13
CA SER A 270 -6.83 -10.13 -11.54
C SER A 270 -7.21 -9.81 -10.09
N VAL A 271 -6.30 -9.20 -9.32
CA VAL A 271 -6.47 -8.97 -7.87
C VAL A 271 -6.20 -7.53 -7.43
N HIS A 272 -5.75 -6.65 -8.33
CA HIS A 272 -5.45 -5.25 -8.06
C HIS A 272 -6.01 -4.32 -9.13
N GLY A 273 -6.01 -3.03 -8.83
CA GLY A 273 -6.38 -1.98 -9.75
C GLY A 273 -7.79 -1.42 -9.56
N ILE A 274 -7.93 -0.14 -9.82
CA ILE A 274 -9.18 0.60 -9.68
C ILE A 274 -9.85 0.81 -11.03
N PHE A 275 -9.09 1.29 -12.03
CA PHE A 275 -9.62 1.69 -13.33
C PHE A 275 -9.25 0.73 -14.45
N TYR A 276 -10.20 0.49 -15.34
CA TYR A 276 -9.94 -0.02 -16.68
C TYR A 276 -9.41 1.11 -17.60
N PRO A 277 -8.77 0.77 -18.74
CA PRO A 277 -8.21 1.79 -19.66
C PRO A 277 -9.24 2.78 -20.20
N ASP A 278 -10.51 2.40 -20.26
CA ASP A 278 -11.61 3.28 -20.70
C ASP A 278 -12.12 4.23 -19.60
N GLY A 279 -11.54 4.18 -18.40
CA GLY A 279 -11.92 5.00 -17.25
C GLY A 279 -13.12 4.50 -16.47
N SER A 280 -13.65 3.33 -16.81
CA SER A 280 -14.61 2.64 -15.95
C SER A 280 -13.91 2.09 -14.70
N VAL A 281 -14.63 2.01 -13.60
CA VAL A 281 -14.09 1.48 -12.34
C VAL A 281 -14.46 0.01 -12.19
N ARG A 282 -13.55 -0.78 -11.66
CA ARG A 282 -13.79 -2.20 -11.37
C ARG A 282 -14.93 -2.40 -10.38
N ASP A 283 -14.91 -1.62 -9.31
CA ASP A 283 -15.88 -1.67 -8.22
C ASP A 283 -16.11 -0.26 -7.70
N PRO A 284 -17.33 0.28 -7.83
CA PRO A 284 -17.68 1.59 -7.29
C PRO A 284 -17.38 1.76 -5.80
N SER A 285 -17.40 0.66 -5.00
CA SER A 285 -17.07 0.73 -3.57
C SER A 285 -15.60 1.06 -3.33
N ILE A 286 -14.69 0.67 -4.23
CA ILE A 286 -13.29 1.05 -4.16
C ILE A 286 -13.14 2.56 -4.37
N ALA A 287 -13.77 3.10 -5.41
CA ALA A 287 -13.75 4.53 -5.68
C ALA A 287 -14.35 5.34 -4.51
N ALA A 288 -15.46 4.87 -3.97
CA ALA A 288 -16.08 5.47 -2.78
C ALA A 288 -15.16 5.44 -1.56
N ALA A 289 -14.47 4.32 -1.31
CA ALA A 289 -13.54 4.17 -0.19
C ALA A 289 -12.32 5.08 -0.32
N VAL A 290 -11.77 5.23 -1.53
CA VAL A 290 -10.68 6.18 -1.82
C VAL A 290 -11.10 7.61 -1.48
N LEU A 291 -12.36 7.96 -1.74
CA LEU A 291 -12.94 9.27 -1.38
C LEU A 291 -13.34 9.39 0.10
N GLY A 292 -13.20 8.33 0.90
CA GLY A 292 -13.51 8.32 2.33
C GLY A 292 -14.95 7.89 2.65
N PHE A 293 -15.69 7.33 1.69
CA PHE A 293 -17.02 6.78 1.91
C PHE A 293 -16.94 5.27 2.08
N PHE A 294 -17.33 4.78 3.25
CA PHE A 294 -17.23 3.36 3.61
C PHE A 294 -18.61 2.73 3.74
N ARG A 295 -18.67 1.42 3.46
CA ARG A 295 -19.90 0.67 3.64
C ARG A 295 -20.30 0.65 5.11
N ASN A 296 -21.54 1.04 5.41
CA ASN A 296 -22.10 0.85 6.74
C ASN A 296 -22.61 -0.59 6.86
N ARG A 297 -21.90 -1.42 7.57
CA ARG A 297 -22.26 -2.83 7.77
C ARG A 297 -23.09 -3.08 9.03
N GLY A 298 -23.54 -2.03 9.71
CA GLY A 298 -24.37 -2.13 10.91
C GLY A 298 -23.63 -2.59 12.16
N ARG A 299 -22.69 -3.50 12.04
CA ARG A 299 -21.75 -3.88 13.10
C ARG A 299 -20.40 -4.24 12.53
N GLU A 300 -19.39 -4.10 13.37
CA GLU A 300 -18.04 -4.47 13.00
C GLU A 300 -17.90 -5.99 12.99
N ILE A 301 -17.62 -6.56 11.82
CA ILE A 301 -17.23 -7.95 11.72
C ILE A 301 -15.72 -8.04 11.90
N GLN A 302 -15.36 -8.74 12.93
CA GLN A 302 -13.98 -9.16 13.18
C GLN A 302 -13.85 -10.60 12.68
N PRO A 303 -13.40 -10.84 11.45
CA PRO A 303 -13.08 -12.21 11.10
C PRO A 303 -11.89 -12.62 11.94
N GLU A 304 -12.11 -13.40 12.97
CA GLU A 304 -11.07 -14.07 13.74
C GLU A 304 -10.41 -15.18 12.91
N VAL A 305 -10.00 -14.83 11.71
CA VAL A 305 -9.33 -15.79 10.85
C VAL A 305 -7.85 -15.44 10.87
N PRO A 306 -7.04 -16.15 11.67
CA PRO A 306 -5.63 -15.82 11.88
C PRO A 306 -4.80 -16.00 10.61
N ASP A 307 -5.27 -16.81 9.66
CA ASP A 307 -4.60 -17.05 8.40
C ASP A 307 -5.58 -17.08 7.23
N ALA A 308 -5.07 -16.86 6.03
CA ALA A 308 -5.86 -16.89 4.82
C ALA A 308 -6.21 -18.31 4.39
N GLU A 309 -5.41 -19.29 4.78
CA GLU A 309 -5.48 -20.68 4.32
C GLU A 309 -6.74 -21.38 4.81
N GLY A 310 -7.15 -21.11 6.03
CA GLY A 310 -8.32 -21.73 6.63
C GLY A 310 -9.64 -21.01 6.39
N ARG A 311 -9.66 -19.83 5.76
CA ARG A 311 -10.86 -18.97 5.73
C ARG A 311 -12.04 -19.63 5.00
N VAL A 312 -11.80 -20.12 3.81
CA VAL A 312 -12.88 -20.76 3.02
C VAL A 312 -13.34 -22.05 3.71
N ASN A 313 -12.39 -22.86 4.18
CA ASN A 313 -12.69 -24.11 4.89
C ASN A 313 -13.52 -23.85 6.15
N ARG A 314 -13.16 -22.84 6.94
CA ARG A 314 -13.92 -22.48 8.14
C ARG A 314 -15.27 -21.91 7.81
N ALA A 315 -15.37 -20.98 6.87
CA ALA A 315 -16.66 -20.41 6.47
C ALA A 315 -17.63 -21.50 6.02
N VAL A 316 -17.19 -22.44 5.19
CA VAL A 316 -18.02 -23.57 4.74
C VAL A 316 -18.41 -24.49 5.92
N ALA A 317 -17.48 -24.81 6.81
CA ALA A 317 -17.77 -25.66 7.98
C ALA A 317 -18.75 -25.01 8.96
N GLU A 318 -18.56 -23.73 9.28
CA GLU A 318 -19.43 -22.99 10.18
C GLU A 318 -20.82 -22.80 9.57
N ASN A 319 -20.90 -22.45 8.28
CA ASN A 319 -22.17 -22.33 7.56
C ASN A 319 -22.95 -23.65 7.58
N LYS A 320 -22.30 -24.77 7.30
CA LYS A 320 -22.93 -26.10 7.33
C LYS A 320 -23.45 -26.45 8.72
N LYS A 321 -22.69 -26.13 9.77
CA LYS A 321 -23.10 -26.33 11.15
C LYS A 321 -24.38 -25.53 11.46
N TRP A 322 -24.40 -24.24 11.12
CA TRP A 322 -25.56 -23.36 11.33
C TRP A 322 -26.76 -23.80 10.51
N LEU A 323 -26.55 -24.22 9.24
CA LEU A 323 -27.61 -24.73 8.37
C LEU A 323 -28.25 -26.02 8.90
N ALA A 324 -27.51 -26.83 9.62
CA ALA A 324 -27.98 -28.08 10.22
C ALA A 324 -28.71 -27.87 11.56
N ASP A 325 -28.58 -26.70 12.18
CA ASP A 325 -29.25 -26.39 13.45
C ASP A 325 -30.79 -26.23 13.20
N PRO A 326 -31.65 -26.94 13.91
CA PRO A 326 -33.10 -26.77 13.80
C PRO A 326 -33.61 -25.41 14.29
N ASN A 327 -32.86 -24.77 15.24
CA ASN A 327 -33.19 -23.49 15.84
C ASN A 327 -32.01 -22.51 15.78
N PRO A 328 -31.55 -22.13 14.58
CA PRO A 328 -30.35 -21.33 14.43
C PRO A 328 -30.53 -19.89 14.89
N SER A 329 -29.49 -19.29 15.46
CA SER A 329 -29.48 -17.87 15.81
C SER A 329 -29.49 -16.99 14.55
N TRP A 330 -30.31 -15.96 14.58
CA TRP A 330 -30.37 -14.92 13.53
C TRP A 330 -29.08 -14.14 13.42
N GLU A 331 -28.52 -13.71 14.55
CA GLU A 331 -27.29 -12.93 14.63
C GLU A 331 -26.11 -13.72 14.09
N GLU A 332 -25.94 -14.98 14.54
CA GLU A 332 -24.88 -15.86 14.04
C GLU A 332 -25.02 -16.10 12.53
N GLY A 333 -26.22 -16.27 12.05
CA GLY A 333 -26.48 -16.45 10.62
C GLY A 333 -26.09 -15.21 9.80
N LEU A 334 -26.38 -14.01 10.30
CA LEU A 334 -25.93 -12.77 9.65
C LEU A 334 -24.41 -12.65 9.62
N ASP A 335 -23.72 -13.03 10.70
CA ASP A 335 -22.25 -13.02 10.74
C ASP A 335 -21.63 -13.98 9.74
N MET A 336 -22.17 -15.20 9.66
CA MET A 336 -21.72 -16.19 8.70
C MET A 336 -21.98 -15.77 7.26
N ALA A 337 -23.13 -15.18 7.01
CA ALA A 337 -23.47 -14.63 5.71
C ALA A 337 -22.51 -13.50 5.32
N GLU A 338 -22.17 -12.59 6.24
CA GLU A 338 -21.24 -11.51 5.96
C GLU A 338 -19.80 -12.00 5.73
N ARG A 339 -19.33 -12.99 6.50
CA ARG A 339 -18.01 -13.62 6.24
C ARG A 339 -17.98 -14.25 4.86
N SER A 340 -19.03 -14.96 4.49
CA SER A 340 -19.16 -15.56 3.16
C SER A 340 -19.19 -14.50 2.06
N ALA A 341 -19.96 -13.44 2.23
CA ALA A 341 -20.01 -12.32 1.30
C ALA A 341 -18.66 -11.67 1.07
N ASN A 342 -17.91 -11.42 2.15
CA ASN A 342 -16.57 -10.85 2.06
C ASN A 342 -15.58 -11.75 1.29
N LEU A 343 -15.65 -13.07 1.49
CA LEU A 343 -14.82 -14.02 0.74
C LEU A 343 -15.19 -14.05 -0.73
N LEU A 344 -16.49 -14.05 -1.04
CA LEU A 344 -16.99 -14.10 -2.42
C LEU A 344 -16.69 -12.82 -3.20
N GLU A 345 -16.85 -11.66 -2.55
CA GLU A 345 -16.48 -10.37 -3.14
C GLU A 345 -14.96 -10.26 -3.37
N ALA A 346 -14.17 -10.65 -2.37
CA ALA A 346 -12.71 -10.63 -2.48
C ALA A 346 -12.19 -11.53 -3.60
N ALA A 347 -12.87 -12.66 -3.83
CA ALA A 347 -12.55 -13.59 -4.91
C ALA A 347 -13.23 -13.23 -6.24
N GLN A 348 -14.04 -12.17 -6.28
CA GLN A 348 -14.85 -11.79 -7.45
C GLN A 348 -15.75 -12.94 -7.96
N LEU A 349 -16.24 -13.77 -7.06
CA LEU A 349 -17.13 -14.90 -7.38
C LEU A 349 -18.59 -14.47 -7.49
N ILE A 350 -18.92 -13.25 -7.06
CA ILE A 350 -20.24 -12.62 -7.17
C ILE A 350 -20.10 -11.31 -7.94
N ALA A 351 -21.06 -11.01 -8.79
CA ALA A 351 -21.10 -9.77 -9.55
C ALA A 351 -21.23 -8.55 -8.62
N MET A 352 -20.37 -7.56 -8.83
CA MET A 352 -20.20 -6.43 -7.94
C MET A 352 -21.31 -5.35 -8.08
N HIS A 353 -22.11 -5.37 -9.13
CA HIS A 353 -23.22 -4.41 -9.33
C HIS A 353 -24.41 -4.66 -8.37
N ASP A 354 -24.49 -5.82 -7.77
CA ASP A 354 -25.46 -6.14 -6.69
C ASP A 354 -24.70 -6.82 -5.53
N PRO A 355 -23.95 -6.04 -4.75
CA PRO A 355 -23.05 -6.61 -3.74
C PRO A 355 -23.86 -7.30 -2.63
N PRO A 356 -23.43 -8.49 -2.19
CA PRO A 356 -24.08 -9.24 -1.12
C PRO A 356 -24.27 -8.46 0.18
N THR A 357 -23.36 -7.53 0.47
CA THR A 357 -23.43 -6.66 1.65
C THR A 357 -24.68 -5.79 1.69
N ARG A 358 -25.18 -5.31 0.54
CA ARG A 358 -26.42 -4.55 0.48
C ARG A 358 -27.62 -5.39 0.90
N THR A 359 -27.69 -6.65 0.48
CA THR A 359 -28.74 -7.58 0.90
C THR A 359 -28.70 -7.78 2.42
N LEU A 360 -27.51 -7.94 3.00
CA LEU A 360 -27.33 -8.11 4.44
C LEU A 360 -27.71 -6.86 5.23
N ASP A 361 -27.39 -5.67 4.74
CA ASP A 361 -27.77 -4.42 5.38
C ASP A 361 -29.29 -4.27 5.43
N LEU A 362 -30.01 -4.63 4.37
CA LEU A 362 -31.47 -4.65 4.35
C LEU A 362 -32.03 -5.69 5.33
N MET A 363 -31.40 -6.87 5.44
CA MET A 363 -31.85 -7.89 6.38
C MET A 363 -31.62 -7.49 7.84
N ARG A 364 -30.57 -6.73 8.15
CA ARG A 364 -30.28 -6.23 9.51
C ARG A 364 -31.28 -5.19 9.99
N THR A 365 -31.82 -4.42 9.08
CA THR A 365 -32.84 -3.36 9.41
C THR A 365 -34.26 -3.87 9.39
N GLY A 366 -34.51 -5.09 8.93
CA GLY A 366 -35.82 -5.73 8.85
C GLY A 366 -36.09 -6.69 10.01
N GLU A 367 -37.28 -7.25 10.02
CA GLU A 367 -37.66 -8.32 10.95
C GLU A 367 -36.86 -9.61 10.64
N PRO A 368 -36.46 -10.37 11.68
CA PRO A 368 -35.77 -11.64 11.49
C PRO A 368 -36.50 -12.61 10.59
N ASN A 369 -35.87 -13.08 9.53
CA ASN A 369 -36.44 -14.04 8.58
C ASN A 369 -35.46 -15.20 8.34
N ILE A 370 -35.46 -16.15 9.27
CA ILE A 370 -34.57 -17.33 9.23
C ILE A 370 -34.67 -18.11 7.90
N PRO A 371 -35.82 -18.42 7.33
CA PRO A 371 -35.91 -19.10 6.05
C PRO A 371 -35.19 -18.40 4.91
N VAL A 372 -35.29 -17.08 4.80
CA VAL A 372 -34.63 -16.29 3.76
C VAL A 372 -33.11 -16.30 4.00
N LEU A 373 -32.66 -16.07 5.24
CA LEU A 373 -31.25 -16.10 5.59
C LEU A 373 -30.64 -17.48 5.34
N ARG A 374 -31.37 -18.55 5.65
CA ARG A 374 -30.94 -19.94 5.36
C ARG A 374 -30.71 -20.16 3.86
N THR A 375 -31.62 -19.69 3.04
CA THR A 375 -31.46 -19.77 1.57
C THR A 375 -30.21 -19.04 1.09
N LEU A 376 -29.96 -17.87 1.63
CA LEU A 376 -28.80 -17.05 1.28
C LEU A 376 -27.48 -17.71 1.72
N VAL A 377 -27.39 -18.14 2.98
CA VAL A 377 -26.20 -18.86 3.50
C VAL A 377 -25.95 -20.15 2.73
N GLN A 378 -26.99 -20.91 2.42
CA GLN A 378 -26.90 -22.12 1.62
C GLN A 378 -26.28 -21.83 0.25
N LYS A 379 -26.84 -20.86 -0.48
CA LYS A 379 -26.36 -20.47 -1.81
C LYS A 379 -24.89 -20.03 -1.79
N TRP A 380 -24.49 -19.23 -0.82
CA TRP A 380 -23.11 -18.76 -0.74
C TRP A 380 -22.16 -19.87 -0.31
N THR A 381 -22.60 -20.80 0.54
CA THR A 381 -21.84 -21.99 0.90
C THR A 381 -21.55 -22.85 -0.33
N GLU A 382 -22.55 -23.09 -1.16
CA GLU A 382 -22.39 -23.86 -2.42
C GLU A 382 -21.39 -23.21 -3.39
N ILE A 383 -21.32 -21.88 -3.44
CA ILE A 383 -20.35 -21.15 -4.25
C ILE A 383 -18.92 -21.28 -3.65
N LEU A 384 -18.80 -21.26 -2.32
CA LEU A 384 -17.51 -21.37 -1.64
C LEU A 384 -16.95 -22.80 -1.58
N GLU A 385 -17.82 -23.80 -1.57
CA GLU A 385 -17.42 -25.23 -1.40
C GLU A 385 -16.35 -25.71 -2.39
N PRO A 386 -16.45 -25.43 -3.71
CA PRO A 386 -15.44 -25.84 -4.68
C PRO A 386 -14.08 -25.18 -4.46
N TRP A 387 -14.00 -24.14 -3.61
CA TRP A 387 -12.79 -23.40 -3.31
C TRP A 387 -12.11 -23.85 -2.02
N GLN A 388 -12.67 -24.85 -1.33
CA GLN A 388 -12.03 -25.49 -0.19
C GLN A 388 -10.74 -26.19 -0.63
N LEU A 389 -9.70 -26.03 0.16
CA LEU A 389 -8.39 -26.60 -0.12
C LEU A 389 -7.83 -27.26 1.13
N PRO A 390 -6.89 -28.21 0.97
CA PRO A 390 -6.16 -28.74 2.11
C PRO A 390 -5.54 -27.63 2.92
N VAL A 391 -5.75 -27.67 4.23
CA VAL A 391 -5.14 -26.70 5.17
C VAL A 391 -3.63 -26.78 5.05
N GLY A 392 -2.97 -25.63 4.99
CA GLY A 392 -1.52 -25.52 4.88
C GLY A 392 -0.98 -25.35 3.45
N ASP A 393 -1.81 -25.45 2.43
CA ASP A 393 -1.38 -25.28 1.02
C ASP A 393 -2.04 -24.07 0.34
N TYR A 394 -2.02 -22.92 1.03
CA TYR A 394 -2.59 -21.68 0.50
C TYR A 394 -1.97 -21.22 -0.83
N ARG A 395 -0.73 -21.64 -1.13
CA ARG A 395 -0.06 -21.33 -2.41
C ARG A 395 -0.78 -21.95 -3.62
N ARG A 396 -1.60 -22.96 -3.39
CA ARG A 396 -2.42 -23.62 -4.40
C ARG A 396 -3.86 -23.13 -4.40
N THR A 397 -4.25 -22.27 -3.44
CA THR A 397 -5.61 -21.73 -3.45
C THR A 397 -5.80 -20.84 -4.67
N ARG A 398 -6.92 -20.99 -5.35
CA ARG A 398 -7.28 -20.11 -6.48
C ARG A 398 -7.38 -18.65 -6.05
N LEU A 399 -7.71 -18.37 -4.79
CA LEU A 399 -7.72 -17.03 -4.19
C LEU A 399 -6.32 -16.40 -4.13
N TYR A 400 -5.26 -17.21 -4.09
CA TYR A 400 -3.87 -16.76 -4.03
C TYR A 400 -3.04 -17.15 -5.26
N GLY A 401 -3.53 -18.05 -6.08
CA GLY A 401 -2.83 -18.51 -7.29
C GLY A 401 -2.58 -17.40 -8.31
N TRP A 402 -3.30 -16.29 -8.17
CA TRP A 402 -3.19 -15.09 -9.02
C TRP A 402 -2.17 -14.07 -8.50
N ILE A 403 -1.59 -14.30 -7.33
CA ILE A 403 -0.65 -13.37 -6.67
C ILE A 403 0.83 -13.76 -6.94
N ARG A 404 1.07 -14.70 -7.84
CA ARG A 404 2.43 -15.13 -8.20
C ARG A 404 3.08 -14.31 -9.28
#